data_3e5f96e02dfc4e32364e37ffac8d93b5
#
_entry.id   3e5f96e02dfc4e32364e37ffac8d93b5
#
_cell.length_a   1.000
_cell.length_b   1.000
_cell.length_c   1.000
_cell.angle_alpha   90.00
_cell.angle_beta   90.00
_cell.angle_gamma   90.00
#
_symmetry.space_group_name_H-M   'P 1'
#
loop_
_entity.id
_entity.type
_entity.pdbx_description
1 polymer ?
#
loop_
_entity_poly.entity_id
_entity_poly.type
_entity_poly.pdbx_seq_one_letter_code
_entity_poly.pdbx_strand_id
1 'polypeptide(L)'
;MNQIYKVIWSRVKHCYVVVSEISGRCGKNGGAASEKKSLPFRAFLCALALTGCLMPGVAGANTQYGPGASATGGDSVAVGDSAKATAGHATAIGTLTEADGTNSFVAGLQAKSGATAENSVAIGRGAQALGQKRVSEQFTASTIAIGNNATATENGDIVIGRQAKSTVSQYHNHPQGGNGAVVMGAEAASYGSRGDVVLGAGAEACLLRKDVTNPADKPEYSQGVAIGSRAKVYGTQSTSIGADSRSIGHSSIAIGGDDIDKAKPVLTAAIPDMATAGVQKNFNRELAVLYPGTTLGSAAINDSKNYVNTASIGNASMAIGMMTQSYGTGSTAIGVNTLTKGIASTGIGVMARSWGDKSLALGSRAETYGNKSTAVGDANTVGFDMTDGTTSGAASSAVGT
;
A
#
# COMPACT_ATOMS: atom_id res chain seq x y z
N MET A 1 -48.07 17.57 3.08
CA MET A 1 -46.78 17.01 3.55
C MET A 1 -47.07 15.84 4.45
N ASN A 2 -46.78 14.62 4.05
CA ASN A 2 -47.00 13.45 4.89
C ASN A 2 -45.86 13.38 5.92
N GLN A 3 -46.23 13.49 7.20
CA GLN A 3 -45.32 13.23 8.31
C GLN A 3 -45.12 11.71 8.45
N ILE A 4 -43.90 11.23 8.24
CA ILE A 4 -43.56 9.79 8.20
C ILE A 4 -43.16 9.25 9.59
N TYR A 5 -43.33 10.05 10.66
CA TYR A 5 -42.91 9.69 12.02
C TYR A 5 -43.81 10.32 13.07
N LYS A 6 -43.85 9.67 14.24
CA LYS A 6 -44.53 10.18 15.44
C LYS A 6 -43.60 10.16 16.64
N VAL A 7 -43.83 11.01 17.59
CA VAL A 7 -43.10 11.07 18.84
C VAL A 7 -43.88 10.32 19.92
N ILE A 8 -43.22 9.35 20.57
CA ILE A 8 -43.82 8.59 21.68
C ILE A 8 -42.92 8.67 22.92
N TRP A 9 -43.55 8.60 24.10
CA TRP A 9 -42.84 8.52 25.36
C TRP A 9 -42.29 7.09 25.58
N SER A 10 -40.99 6.95 25.71
CA SER A 10 -40.35 5.68 26.06
C SER A 10 -40.23 5.54 27.58
N ARG A 11 -40.98 4.61 28.15
CA ARG A 11 -40.88 4.30 29.59
C ARG A 11 -39.57 3.68 30.02
N VAL A 12 -38.83 3.07 29.08
CA VAL A 12 -37.55 2.43 29.34
C VAL A 12 -36.41 3.46 29.35
N LYS A 13 -36.49 4.48 28.48
CA LYS A 13 -35.46 5.51 28.35
C LYS A 13 -35.82 6.81 29.08
N HIS A 14 -37.04 6.91 29.67
CA HIS A 14 -37.57 8.11 30.34
C HIS A 14 -37.43 9.40 29.49
N CYS A 15 -37.60 9.27 28.16
CA CYS A 15 -37.58 10.41 27.24
C CYS A 15 -38.52 10.22 26.05
N TYR A 16 -38.80 11.32 25.34
CA TYR A 16 -39.54 11.22 24.08
C TYR A 16 -38.63 10.72 22.97
N VAL A 17 -39.10 9.74 22.18
CA VAL A 17 -38.37 9.19 21.02
C VAL A 17 -39.24 9.31 19.77
N VAL A 18 -38.59 9.63 18.66
CA VAL A 18 -39.23 9.66 17.34
C VAL A 18 -39.21 8.24 16.76
N VAL A 19 -40.40 7.76 16.36
CA VAL A 19 -40.56 6.42 15.77
C VAL A 19 -41.26 6.53 14.43
N SER A 20 -40.96 5.61 13.52
CA SER A 20 -41.61 5.49 12.23
C SER A 20 -43.10 5.12 12.43
N GLU A 21 -44.02 5.71 11.66
CA GLU A 21 -45.43 5.35 11.66
C GLU A 21 -45.71 3.90 11.22
N ILE A 22 -44.72 3.26 10.59
CA ILE A 22 -44.80 1.87 10.12
C ILE A 22 -44.57 0.85 11.27
N SER A 23 -44.13 1.29 12.44
CA SER A 23 -44.00 0.41 13.60
C SER A 23 -45.40 0.12 14.20
N GLY A 24 -46.04 -0.95 13.76
CA GLY A 24 -47.32 -1.40 14.25
C GLY A 24 -47.28 -1.75 15.74
N ARG A 25 -48.36 -1.40 16.47
CA ARG A 25 -48.60 -1.84 17.83
C ARG A 25 -48.65 -3.37 17.92
N CYS A 26 -47.77 -3.97 18.69
CA CYS A 26 -48.04 -5.30 19.23
C CYS A 26 -49.21 -5.21 20.22
N GLY A 27 -50.40 -5.34 19.72
CA GLY A 27 -51.61 -5.51 20.53
C GLY A 27 -51.92 -6.99 20.71
N LYS A 28 -52.05 -7.43 21.96
CA LYS A 28 -52.66 -8.71 22.32
C LYS A 28 -54.08 -8.76 21.79
N ASN A 29 -54.40 -9.73 20.94
CA ASN A 29 -55.68 -10.43 21.00
C ASN A 29 -55.62 -11.70 20.14
N GLY A 30 -56.14 -12.79 20.71
CA GLY A 30 -56.10 -14.11 20.14
C GLY A 30 -57.16 -14.32 19.02
N GLY A 31 -56.86 -15.30 18.20
CA GLY A 31 -57.75 -15.83 17.16
C GLY A 31 -56.99 -16.86 16.33
N ALA A 32 -57.46 -18.08 16.33
CA ALA A 32 -56.85 -19.29 15.83
C ALA A 32 -56.72 -19.36 14.29
N ALA A 33 -55.78 -20.19 13.90
CA ALA A 33 -55.65 -20.99 12.68
C ALA A 33 -55.09 -20.35 11.41
N SER A 34 -53.89 -20.72 11.08
CA SER A 34 -53.52 -21.49 9.88
C SER A 34 -52.02 -21.64 9.80
N GLU A 35 -51.54 -22.87 9.78
CA GLU A 35 -50.14 -23.23 9.69
C GLU A 35 -49.54 -22.82 8.34
N LYS A 36 -48.53 -21.95 8.38
CA LYS A 36 -47.39 -22.03 7.44
C LYS A 36 -46.11 -21.90 8.25
N LYS A 37 -45.44 -23.03 8.38
CA LYS A 37 -44.15 -23.15 9.06
C LYS A 37 -43.08 -22.35 8.30
N SER A 38 -42.84 -21.12 8.72
CA SER A 38 -41.56 -20.45 8.52
C SER A 38 -40.99 -20.19 9.91
N LEU A 39 -39.95 -20.92 10.26
CA LEU A 39 -39.20 -20.70 11.49
C LEU A 39 -38.62 -19.28 11.50
N PRO A 40 -38.98 -18.42 12.46
CA PRO A 40 -38.44 -17.07 12.51
C PRO A 40 -36.98 -17.13 12.93
N PHE A 41 -36.16 -16.44 12.18
CA PHE A 41 -34.71 -16.26 12.40
C PHE A 41 -34.33 -15.92 13.86
N ARG A 42 -35.26 -15.34 14.63
CA ARG A 42 -35.09 -15.03 16.06
C ARG A 42 -35.13 -16.26 16.96
N ALA A 43 -35.86 -17.31 16.59
CA ALA A 43 -35.88 -18.56 17.34
C ALA A 43 -34.58 -19.36 17.16
N PHE A 44 -33.93 -19.18 16.03
CA PHE A 44 -32.64 -19.78 15.72
C PHE A 44 -31.50 -19.21 16.59
N LEU A 45 -31.48 -17.89 16.81
CA LEU A 45 -30.49 -17.25 17.69
C LEU A 45 -30.71 -17.62 19.18
N CYS A 46 -31.98 -17.77 19.63
CA CYS A 46 -32.28 -18.19 20.99
C CYS A 46 -32.02 -19.71 21.22
N ALA A 47 -32.20 -20.56 20.21
CA ALA A 47 -31.84 -21.97 20.31
C ALA A 47 -30.32 -22.17 20.38
N LEU A 48 -29.53 -21.36 19.69
CA LEU A 48 -28.07 -21.39 19.80
C LEU A 48 -27.57 -20.96 21.19
N ALA A 49 -28.28 -20.05 21.85
CA ALA A 49 -27.96 -19.62 23.21
C ALA A 49 -28.42 -20.60 24.31
N LEU A 50 -29.45 -21.39 24.06
CA LEU A 50 -30.03 -22.30 25.08
C LEU A 50 -29.33 -23.70 25.11
N THR A 51 -28.74 -24.14 24.00
CA THR A 51 -28.01 -25.41 23.99
C THR A 51 -26.63 -25.33 24.65
N GLY A 52 -26.09 -24.11 24.80
CA GLY A 52 -24.83 -23.88 25.55
C GLY A 52 -25.00 -23.78 27.07
N CYS A 53 -26.23 -23.61 27.58
CA CYS A 53 -26.48 -23.41 29.03
C CYS A 53 -26.86 -24.66 29.86
N LEU A 54 -26.93 -25.84 29.26
CA LEU A 54 -27.41 -27.04 29.96
C LEU A 54 -26.39 -28.16 30.17
N MET A 55 -25.09 -27.86 30.09
CA MET A 55 -24.06 -28.81 30.56
C MET A 55 -23.26 -28.22 31.72
N PRO A 56 -23.57 -28.55 32.97
CA PRO A 56 -22.69 -28.21 34.08
C PRO A 56 -21.45 -29.13 34.03
N GLY A 57 -20.31 -28.52 33.79
CA GLY A 57 -19.04 -29.22 34.02
C GLY A 57 -18.07 -29.33 32.83
N VAL A 58 -18.20 -28.55 31.77
CA VAL A 58 -17.15 -28.52 30.73
C VAL A 58 -16.46 -27.15 30.78
N ALA A 59 -15.31 -27.13 31.41
CA ALA A 59 -14.36 -26.04 31.22
C ALA A 59 -13.94 -26.03 29.74
N GLY A 60 -14.35 -24.95 28.99
CA GLY A 60 -14.06 -24.79 27.57
C GLY A 60 -15.20 -25.29 26.67
N ALA A 61 -16.25 -24.47 26.49
CA ALA A 61 -17.38 -24.81 25.61
C ALA A 61 -17.06 -24.51 24.15
N ASN A 62 -16.55 -25.49 23.42
CA ASN A 62 -16.37 -25.40 21.97
C ASN A 62 -17.72 -25.36 21.26
N THR A 63 -17.90 -24.41 20.34
CA THR A 63 -19.12 -24.28 19.54
C THR A 63 -18.88 -24.75 18.11
N GLN A 64 -19.67 -25.73 17.66
CA GLN A 64 -19.58 -26.26 16.29
C GLN A 64 -20.95 -26.21 15.63
N TYR A 65 -21.02 -25.67 14.40
CA TYR A 65 -22.24 -25.64 13.61
C TYR A 65 -21.95 -25.77 12.11
N GLY A 66 -22.52 -26.76 11.48
CA GLY A 66 -22.37 -27.06 10.06
C GLY A 66 -21.78 -28.45 9.78
N PRO A 67 -22.04 -29.04 8.59
CA PRO A 67 -21.45 -30.32 8.19
C PRO A 67 -19.93 -30.28 8.25
N GLY A 68 -19.30 -31.22 8.95
CA GLY A 68 -17.85 -31.29 9.07
C GLY A 68 -17.17 -30.14 9.85
N ALA A 69 -17.93 -29.27 10.50
CA ALA A 69 -17.37 -28.25 11.38
C ALA A 69 -16.60 -28.91 12.56
N SER A 70 -15.45 -28.36 12.91
CA SER A 70 -14.57 -28.88 13.96
C SER A 70 -13.97 -27.74 14.79
N ALA A 71 -14.36 -27.67 16.08
CA ALA A 71 -13.79 -26.79 17.07
C ALA A 71 -13.04 -27.63 18.10
N THR A 72 -11.73 -27.72 18.01
CA THR A 72 -10.89 -28.60 18.86
C THR A 72 -9.99 -27.81 19.81
N GLY A 73 -9.80 -26.52 19.57
CA GLY A 73 -9.12 -25.63 20.52
C GLY A 73 -9.99 -25.36 21.76
N GLY A 74 -9.39 -25.02 22.90
CA GLY A 74 -10.16 -24.61 24.10
C GLY A 74 -10.93 -23.31 23.82
N ASP A 75 -12.23 -23.27 24.16
CA ASP A 75 -13.12 -22.10 23.96
C ASP A 75 -13.18 -21.61 22.50
N SER A 76 -13.11 -22.52 21.55
CA SER A 76 -13.11 -22.21 20.12
C SER A 76 -14.50 -22.29 19.47
N VAL A 77 -14.68 -21.59 18.34
CA VAL A 77 -15.95 -21.52 17.61
C VAL A 77 -15.71 -21.85 16.13
N ALA A 78 -16.41 -22.87 15.61
CA ALA A 78 -16.41 -23.24 14.20
C ALA A 78 -17.83 -23.24 13.63
N VAL A 79 -18.12 -22.34 12.70
CA VAL A 79 -19.44 -22.18 12.09
C VAL A 79 -19.33 -22.19 10.58
N GLY A 80 -19.87 -23.20 9.93
CA GLY A 80 -19.87 -23.35 8.48
C GLY A 80 -19.51 -24.77 8.05
N ASP A 81 -19.72 -25.08 6.78
CA ASP A 81 -19.34 -26.37 6.21
C ASP A 81 -17.82 -26.53 6.24
N SER A 82 -17.36 -27.60 6.89
CA SER A 82 -15.94 -27.90 7.06
C SER A 82 -15.10 -26.76 7.68
N ALA A 83 -15.72 -25.89 8.49
CA ALA A 83 -15.01 -24.88 9.25
C ALA A 83 -14.18 -25.52 10.36
N LYS A 84 -12.94 -25.06 10.56
CA LYS A 84 -12.01 -25.60 11.57
C LYS A 84 -11.49 -24.49 12.47
N ALA A 85 -11.59 -24.67 13.79
CA ALA A 85 -10.99 -23.83 14.81
C ALA A 85 -10.16 -24.74 15.74
N THR A 86 -8.86 -24.85 15.45
CA THR A 86 -7.97 -25.83 16.07
C THR A 86 -7.20 -25.28 17.26
N ALA A 87 -7.03 -23.96 17.32
CA ALA A 87 -6.30 -23.30 18.41
C ALA A 87 -7.24 -22.75 19.49
N GLY A 88 -6.68 -22.51 20.69
CA GLY A 88 -7.42 -21.94 21.82
C GLY A 88 -8.00 -20.55 21.48
N HIS A 89 -9.26 -20.32 21.88
CA HIS A 89 -10.01 -19.08 21.65
C HIS A 89 -10.13 -18.67 20.18
N ALA A 90 -9.91 -19.60 19.24
CA ALA A 90 -10.01 -19.35 17.81
C ALA A 90 -11.46 -19.35 17.33
N THR A 91 -11.77 -18.47 16.38
CA THR A 91 -13.11 -18.39 15.77
C THR A 91 -12.98 -18.55 14.25
N ALA A 92 -13.65 -19.56 13.67
CA ALA A 92 -13.73 -19.83 12.24
C ALA A 92 -15.18 -19.75 11.76
N ILE A 93 -15.49 -18.82 10.86
CA ILE A 93 -16.85 -18.59 10.32
C ILE A 93 -16.84 -18.64 8.79
N GLY A 94 -17.49 -19.62 8.21
CA GLY A 94 -17.63 -19.78 6.76
C GLY A 94 -17.22 -21.16 6.28
N THR A 95 -17.47 -21.45 5.02
CA THR A 95 -17.14 -22.73 4.41
C THR A 95 -15.63 -22.86 4.23
N LEU A 96 -15.06 -24.00 4.65
CA LEU A 96 -13.64 -24.34 4.53
C LEU A 96 -12.71 -23.27 5.20
N THR A 97 -13.19 -22.58 6.23
CA THR A 97 -12.36 -21.68 7.03
C THR A 97 -11.46 -22.44 7.97
N GLU A 98 -10.23 -21.95 8.19
CA GLU A 98 -9.26 -22.56 9.10
C GLU A 98 -8.70 -21.50 10.07
N ALA A 99 -8.98 -21.61 11.36
CA ALA A 99 -8.48 -20.76 12.42
C ALA A 99 -7.51 -21.56 13.30
N ASP A 100 -6.23 -21.56 12.90
CA ASP A 100 -5.17 -22.36 13.53
C ASP A 100 -4.28 -21.54 14.48
N GLY A 101 -4.44 -20.21 14.50
CA GLY A 101 -3.74 -19.34 15.44
C GLY A 101 -4.54 -19.13 16.73
N THR A 102 -3.87 -19.11 17.88
CA THR A 102 -4.51 -18.78 19.17
C THR A 102 -5.09 -17.38 19.16
N ASN A 103 -6.30 -17.20 19.71
CA ASN A 103 -7.05 -15.92 19.70
C ASN A 103 -7.31 -15.38 18.28
N SER A 104 -7.31 -16.21 17.26
CA SER A 104 -7.53 -15.74 15.88
C SER A 104 -9.03 -15.64 15.54
N PHE A 105 -9.36 -14.67 14.69
CA PHE A 105 -10.68 -14.50 14.10
C PHE A 105 -10.61 -14.65 12.57
N VAL A 106 -11.24 -15.68 12.04
CA VAL A 106 -11.22 -16.01 10.61
C VAL A 106 -12.64 -16.10 10.06
N ALA A 107 -12.95 -15.27 9.07
CA ALA A 107 -14.28 -15.22 8.47
C ALA A 107 -14.24 -15.13 6.94
N GLY A 108 -14.90 -16.08 6.26
CA GLY A 108 -15.02 -16.09 4.80
C GLY A 108 -14.77 -17.47 4.19
N LEU A 109 -15.15 -17.65 2.93
CA LEU A 109 -14.90 -18.88 2.19
C LEU A 109 -13.39 -19.12 2.05
N GLN A 110 -12.87 -20.24 2.54
CA GLN A 110 -11.44 -20.61 2.47
C GLN A 110 -10.48 -19.59 3.11
N ALA A 111 -10.99 -18.73 4.00
CA ALA A 111 -10.12 -17.86 4.78
C ALA A 111 -9.33 -18.68 5.81
N LYS A 112 -8.09 -18.26 6.12
CA LYS A 112 -7.27 -18.97 7.10
C LYS A 112 -6.34 -18.09 7.91
N SER A 113 -6.06 -18.50 9.15
CA SER A 113 -4.91 -18.05 9.92
C SER A 113 -3.86 -19.17 10.01
N GLY A 114 -2.59 -18.79 10.09
CA GLY A 114 -1.52 -19.76 10.33
C GLY A 114 -1.43 -20.17 11.81
N ALA A 115 -0.88 -21.33 12.09
CA ALA A 115 -0.70 -21.84 13.47
C ALA A 115 0.19 -20.91 14.33
N THR A 116 1.08 -20.17 13.72
CA THR A 116 1.95 -19.18 14.38
C THR A 116 1.34 -17.77 14.43
N ALA A 117 0.20 -17.54 13.77
CA ALA A 117 -0.49 -16.25 13.69
C ALA A 117 -1.41 -16.03 14.91
N GLU A 118 -0.83 -15.88 16.08
CA GLU A 118 -1.58 -15.55 17.30
C GLU A 118 -2.24 -14.17 17.19
N ASN A 119 -3.40 -13.96 17.83
CA ASN A 119 -4.14 -12.69 17.84
C ASN A 119 -4.40 -12.12 16.42
N SER A 120 -4.62 -12.97 15.45
CA SER A 120 -4.73 -12.58 14.05
C SER A 120 -6.17 -12.45 13.56
N VAL A 121 -6.35 -11.67 12.49
CA VAL A 121 -7.66 -11.46 11.84
C VAL A 121 -7.54 -11.74 10.35
N ALA A 122 -8.34 -12.68 9.83
CA ALA A 122 -8.47 -12.95 8.39
C ALA A 122 -9.94 -12.84 7.96
N ILE A 123 -10.29 -11.83 7.17
CA ILE A 123 -11.66 -11.58 6.73
C ILE A 123 -11.73 -11.45 5.20
N GLY A 124 -12.51 -12.30 4.57
CA GLY A 124 -12.77 -12.30 3.15
C GLY A 124 -12.52 -13.66 2.50
N ARG A 125 -13.02 -13.84 1.28
CA ARG A 125 -12.78 -15.07 0.54
C ARG A 125 -11.28 -15.26 0.30
N GLY A 126 -10.71 -16.38 0.73
CA GLY A 126 -9.30 -16.70 0.56
C GLY A 126 -8.34 -15.76 1.29
N ALA A 127 -8.82 -14.95 2.26
CA ALA A 127 -7.95 -14.11 3.07
C ALA A 127 -7.01 -14.97 3.93
N GLN A 128 -5.74 -14.59 4.03
CA GLN A 128 -4.72 -15.36 4.72
C GLN A 128 -3.91 -14.48 5.68
N ALA A 129 -4.04 -14.72 6.98
CA ALA A 129 -3.21 -14.13 8.03
C ALA A 129 -2.23 -15.20 8.52
N LEU A 130 -1.05 -15.30 7.91
CA LEU A 130 -0.14 -16.40 8.13
C LEU A 130 0.77 -16.20 9.34
N GLY A 131 1.13 -14.97 9.67
CA GLY A 131 1.88 -14.61 10.88
C GLY A 131 3.13 -15.43 11.08
N GLN A 132 3.96 -15.59 10.04
CA GLN A 132 5.18 -16.36 10.15
C GLN A 132 6.13 -15.71 11.15
N LYS A 133 6.49 -16.46 12.20
CA LYS A 133 7.46 -16.02 13.20
C LYS A 133 8.88 -16.24 12.69
N ARG A 134 9.73 -15.28 12.98
CA ARG A 134 11.18 -15.45 12.80
C ARG A 134 11.76 -16.21 14.01
N VAL A 135 12.86 -16.90 13.79
CA VAL A 135 13.50 -17.75 14.81
C VAL A 135 13.88 -16.97 16.09
N SER A 136 14.06 -15.66 16.00
CA SER A 136 14.47 -14.79 17.11
C SER A 136 13.33 -13.98 17.75
N GLU A 137 12.09 -14.08 17.27
CA GLU A 137 10.99 -13.29 17.80
C GLU A 137 10.41 -13.85 19.08
N GLN A 138 10.51 -13.06 20.16
CA GLN A 138 9.90 -13.38 21.47
C GLN A 138 8.46 -12.87 21.60
N PHE A 139 7.98 -12.05 20.66
CA PHE A 139 6.67 -11.42 20.75
C PHE A 139 5.60 -12.22 19.99
N THR A 140 4.38 -12.16 20.52
CA THR A 140 3.20 -12.76 19.88
C THR A 140 2.83 -12.00 18.64
N ALA A 141 2.53 -12.71 17.58
CA ALA A 141 2.19 -12.17 16.28
C ALA A 141 0.75 -11.64 16.25
N SER A 142 0.57 -10.39 15.85
CA SER A 142 -0.75 -9.86 15.48
C SER A 142 -0.74 -9.57 13.99
N THR A 143 -1.49 -10.34 13.21
CA THR A 143 -1.49 -10.24 11.74
C THR A 143 -2.91 -9.99 11.25
N ILE A 144 -3.08 -9.03 10.35
CA ILE A 144 -4.40 -8.66 9.82
C ILE A 144 -4.40 -8.83 8.30
N ALA A 145 -5.34 -9.64 7.77
CA ALA A 145 -5.60 -9.79 6.35
C ALA A 145 -7.09 -9.59 6.06
N ILE A 146 -7.47 -8.49 5.42
CA ILE A 146 -8.86 -8.17 5.12
C ILE A 146 -9.03 -7.91 3.62
N GLY A 147 -9.82 -8.73 2.97
CA GLY A 147 -10.13 -8.60 1.53
C GLY A 147 -10.12 -9.92 0.79
N ASN A 148 -10.66 -9.93 -0.42
CA ASN A 148 -10.64 -11.11 -1.27
C ASN A 148 -9.19 -11.45 -1.65
N ASN A 149 -8.70 -12.63 -1.27
CA ASN A 149 -7.32 -13.09 -1.45
C ASN A 149 -6.25 -12.13 -0.88
N ALA A 150 -6.58 -11.37 0.17
CA ALA A 150 -5.59 -10.60 0.92
C ALA A 150 -4.63 -11.57 1.64
N THR A 151 -3.33 -11.30 1.61
CA THR A 151 -2.32 -12.18 2.23
C THR A 151 -1.37 -11.37 3.09
N ALA A 152 -1.43 -11.56 4.40
CA ALA A 152 -0.51 -11.02 5.37
C ALA A 152 0.41 -12.15 5.86
N THR A 153 1.69 -12.05 5.56
CA THR A 153 2.59 -13.20 5.66
C THR A 153 3.45 -13.18 6.91
N GLU A 154 3.99 -12.04 7.29
CA GLU A 154 4.84 -11.92 8.46
C GLU A 154 4.08 -11.42 9.68
N ASN A 155 4.69 -11.63 10.83
CA ASN A 155 4.22 -11.11 12.10
C ASN A 155 4.13 -9.58 12.09
N GLY A 156 3.00 -9.03 12.51
CA GLY A 156 2.75 -7.60 12.56
C GLY A 156 2.26 -6.97 11.25
N ASP A 157 2.09 -7.76 10.18
CA ASP A 157 1.57 -7.25 8.92
C ASP A 157 0.09 -6.85 9.02
N ILE A 158 -0.23 -5.70 8.43
CA ILE A 158 -1.60 -5.23 8.20
C ILE A 158 -1.84 -5.14 6.70
N VAL A 159 -2.65 -6.04 6.15
CA VAL A 159 -2.93 -6.11 4.71
C VAL A 159 -4.42 -5.98 4.46
N ILE A 160 -4.84 -4.91 3.80
CA ILE A 160 -6.24 -4.61 3.53
C ILE A 160 -6.46 -4.29 2.05
N GLY A 161 -7.24 -5.11 1.38
CA GLY A 161 -7.59 -4.89 -0.04
C GLY A 161 -7.72 -6.18 -0.83
N ARG A 162 -8.41 -6.11 -1.97
CA ARG A 162 -8.50 -7.24 -2.89
C ARG A 162 -7.12 -7.57 -3.46
N GLN A 163 -6.66 -8.80 -3.27
CA GLN A 163 -5.35 -9.28 -3.73
C GLN A 163 -4.15 -8.46 -3.19
N ALA A 164 -4.37 -7.67 -2.13
CA ALA A 164 -3.28 -7.02 -1.42
C ALA A 164 -2.38 -8.06 -0.74
N LYS A 165 -1.08 -7.82 -0.71
CA LYS A 165 -0.15 -8.80 -0.15
C LYS A 165 1.08 -8.20 0.49
N SER A 166 1.55 -8.83 1.55
CA SER A 166 2.93 -8.77 2.01
C SER A 166 3.65 -10.08 1.68
N THR A 167 4.94 -10.06 1.48
CA THR A 167 5.75 -11.25 1.17
C THR A 167 6.81 -11.48 2.22
N VAL A 168 7.08 -12.77 2.51
CA VAL A 168 8.14 -13.15 3.45
C VAL A 168 9.50 -12.78 2.90
N SER A 169 10.29 -12.18 3.75
CA SER A 169 11.72 -12.10 3.54
C SER A 169 12.41 -13.33 4.15
N GLN A 170 12.89 -14.24 3.34
CA GLN A 170 13.60 -15.46 3.79
C GLN A 170 14.94 -15.18 4.52
N TYR A 171 15.35 -13.92 4.66
CA TYR A 171 16.73 -13.56 5.01
C TYR A 171 16.88 -12.66 6.23
N HIS A 172 16.04 -12.77 7.24
CA HIS A 172 16.25 -11.94 8.42
C HIS A 172 16.45 -12.72 9.71
N ASN A 173 17.72 -13.01 9.97
CA ASN A 173 18.26 -13.23 11.31
C ASN A 173 18.57 -11.89 12.02
N HIS A 174 17.65 -10.93 12.04
CA HIS A 174 17.90 -9.72 12.82
C HIS A 174 17.22 -9.84 14.19
N PRO A 175 17.97 -9.70 15.29
CA PRO A 175 17.48 -9.96 16.64
C PRO A 175 16.48 -8.92 17.18
N GLN A 176 16.18 -7.87 16.43
CA GLN A 176 15.25 -6.84 16.86
C GLN A 176 13.94 -6.90 16.09
N GLY A 177 12.97 -7.45 16.75
CA GLY A 177 11.60 -7.74 16.47
C GLY A 177 10.82 -7.01 15.39
N GLY A 178 9.83 -7.72 14.94
CA GLY A 178 8.62 -7.46 14.20
C GLY A 178 8.46 -6.04 13.64
N ASN A 179 8.67 -5.88 12.36
CA ASN A 179 8.35 -4.65 11.67
C ASN A 179 7.36 -5.00 10.55
N GLY A 180 6.11 -5.21 10.95
CA GLY A 180 5.05 -5.53 10.01
C GLY A 180 4.87 -4.45 8.95
N ALA A 181 4.59 -4.86 7.73
CA ALA A 181 4.21 -3.94 6.67
C ALA A 181 2.77 -3.48 6.82
N VAL A 182 2.49 -2.23 6.44
CA VAL A 182 1.12 -1.72 6.27
C VAL A 182 0.82 -1.63 4.78
N VAL A 183 -0.05 -2.50 4.27
CA VAL A 183 -0.41 -2.59 2.86
C VAL A 183 -1.91 -2.40 2.69
N MET A 184 -2.33 -1.28 2.11
CA MET A 184 -3.75 -0.94 1.94
C MET A 184 -4.04 -0.51 0.50
N GLY A 185 -4.88 -1.26 -0.18
CA GLY A 185 -5.32 -0.97 -1.55
C GLY A 185 -5.52 -2.24 -2.36
N ALA A 186 -6.34 -2.17 -3.41
CA ALA A 186 -6.48 -3.29 -4.33
C ALA A 186 -5.15 -3.56 -5.04
N GLU A 187 -4.68 -4.82 -5.01
CA GLU A 187 -3.43 -5.24 -5.65
C GLU A 187 -2.16 -4.54 -5.11
N ALA A 188 -2.26 -3.86 -3.96
CA ALA A 188 -1.11 -3.27 -3.29
C ALA A 188 -0.15 -4.37 -2.78
N ALA A 189 1.16 -4.14 -2.86
CA ALA A 189 2.13 -5.16 -2.47
C ALA A 189 3.38 -4.60 -1.78
N SER A 190 3.79 -5.24 -0.69
CA SER A 190 5.10 -5.08 -0.09
C SER A 190 5.95 -6.32 -0.38
N TYR A 191 7.15 -6.11 -0.90
CA TYR A 191 8.16 -7.15 -1.11
C TYR A 191 9.32 -7.01 -0.12
N GLY A 192 9.21 -6.05 0.77
CA GLY A 192 10.20 -5.74 1.78
C GLY A 192 10.10 -6.61 3.02
N SER A 193 11.07 -6.47 3.89
CA SER A 193 11.18 -7.26 5.11
C SER A 193 10.95 -6.46 6.38
N ARG A 194 10.78 -5.15 6.30
CA ARG A 194 10.68 -4.31 7.49
C ARG A 194 9.90 -3.03 7.22
N GLY A 195 8.75 -2.89 7.89
CA GLY A 195 8.10 -1.61 8.08
C GLY A 195 7.77 -0.84 6.80
N ASP A 196 7.46 -1.54 5.70
CA ASP A 196 6.99 -0.87 4.49
C ASP A 196 5.61 -0.26 4.72
N VAL A 197 5.38 0.91 4.14
CA VAL A 197 4.07 1.56 4.08
C VAL A 197 3.62 1.64 2.63
N VAL A 198 2.58 0.91 2.27
CA VAL A 198 2.05 0.82 0.90
C VAL A 198 0.57 1.18 0.91
N LEU A 199 0.23 2.37 0.44
CA LEU A 199 -1.14 2.88 0.44
C LEU A 199 -1.57 3.30 -0.97
N GLY A 200 -2.46 2.55 -1.59
CA GLY A 200 -3.02 2.88 -2.90
C GLY A 200 -3.20 1.65 -3.79
N ALA A 201 -4.12 1.74 -4.75
CA ALA A 201 -4.34 0.64 -5.70
C ALA A 201 -3.10 0.43 -6.58
N GLY A 202 -2.59 -0.81 -6.63
CA GLY A 202 -1.40 -1.16 -7.39
C GLY A 202 -0.11 -0.50 -6.89
N ALA A 203 -0.10 0.10 -5.70
CA ALA A 203 1.12 0.60 -5.08
C ALA A 203 2.04 -0.57 -4.69
N GLU A 204 3.34 -0.41 -4.88
CA GLU A 204 4.31 -1.47 -4.59
C GLU A 204 5.56 -0.91 -3.91
N ALA A 205 6.02 -1.58 -2.84
CA ALA A 205 7.26 -1.23 -2.18
C ALA A 205 8.31 -2.33 -2.26
N CYS A 206 9.57 -1.92 -2.31
CA CYS A 206 10.74 -2.80 -2.32
C CYS A 206 10.79 -3.78 -3.50
N LEU A 207 10.47 -3.27 -4.68
CA LEU A 207 10.41 -4.04 -5.93
C LEU A 207 11.73 -4.74 -6.29
N LEU A 208 12.88 -4.22 -5.90
CA LEU A 208 14.17 -4.89 -6.07
C LEU A 208 14.19 -6.31 -5.50
N ARG A 209 13.38 -6.59 -4.49
CA ARG A 209 13.30 -7.91 -3.87
C ARG A 209 12.39 -8.89 -4.61
N LYS A 210 11.51 -8.39 -5.47
CA LYS A 210 10.56 -9.22 -6.22
C LYS A 210 11.28 -10.17 -7.19
N ASP A 211 12.29 -9.66 -7.87
CA ASP A 211 12.91 -10.34 -9.01
C ASP A 211 14.33 -10.87 -8.71
N VAL A 212 14.86 -10.62 -7.52
CA VAL A 212 16.18 -11.14 -7.13
C VAL A 212 16.04 -12.58 -6.65
N THR A 213 16.54 -13.51 -7.44
CA THR A 213 16.49 -14.96 -7.15
C THR A 213 17.62 -15.40 -6.21
N ASN A 214 18.78 -14.75 -6.26
CA ASN A 214 19.89 -15.07 -5.37
C ASN A 214 19.73 -14.34 -4.04
N PRO A 215 19.68 -15.07 -2.94
CA PRO A 215 19.52 -14.50 -1.60
C PRO A 215 20.60 -13.50 -1.18
N ALA A 216 21.83 -13.72 -1.60
CA ALA A 216 22.97 -12.87 -1.25
C ALA A 216 22.86 -11.46 -1.87
N ASP A 217 22.12 -11.32 -2.97
CA ASP A 217 21.97 -10.06 -3.68
C ASP A 217 20.73 -9.26 -3.23
N LYS A 218 19.94 -9.80 -2.30
CA LYS A 218 18.78 -9.10 -1.76
C LYS A 218 19.21 -8.04 -0.74
N PRO A 219 18.76 -6.79 -0.90
CA PRO A 219 19.07 -5.76 0.09
C PRO A 219 18.53 -6.19 1.48
N GLU A 220 19.38 -6.02 2.51
CA GLU A 220 19.06 -6.46 3.88
C GLU A 220 17.87 -5.73 4.50
N TYR A 221 17.62 -4.49 4.07
CA TYR A 221 16.60 -3.62 4.64
C TYR A 221 15.64 -3.15 3.56
N SER A 222 14.38 -2.96 3.95
CA SER A 222 13.37 -2.35 3.10
C SER A 222 12.99 -0.96 3.61
N GLN A 223 11.94 -0.78 4.39
CA GLN A 223 11.46 0.52 4.86
C GLN A 223 11.07 1.44 3.70
N GLY A 224 10.40 0.88 2.70
CA GLY A 224 9.88 1.63 1.57
C GLY A 224 8.54 2.29 1.89
N VAL A 225 8.33 3.52 1.44
CA VAL A 225 7.05 4.24 1.54
C VAL A 225 6.49 4.47 0.14
N ALA A 226 5.43 3.76 -0.24
CA ALA A 226 4.73 3.91 -1.52
C ALA A 226 3.28 4.37 -1.27
N ILE A 227 2.97 5.62 -1.54
CA ILE A 227 1.65 6.22 -1.30
C ILE A 227 1.09 6.82 -2.58
N GLY A 228 -0.01 6.30 -3.05
CA GLY A 228 -0.68 6.74 -4.27
C GLY A 228 -1.00 5.59 -5.22
N SER A 229 -1.91 5.81 -6.17
CA SER A 229 -2.22 4.80 -7.18
C SER A 229 -0.97 4.48 -7.99
N ARG A 230 -0.60 3.19 -8.07
CA ARG A 230 0.58 2.70 -8.80
C ARG A 230 1.92 3.36 -8.41
N ALA A 231 2.01 3.99 -7.24
CA ALA A 231 3.29 4.47 -6.70
C ALA A 231 4.24 3.29 -6.50
N LYS A 232 5.52 3.42 -6.89
CA LYS A 232 6.49 2.32 -6.80
C LYS A 232 7.79 2.72 -6.14
N VAL A 233 8.22 1.91 -5.21
CA VAL A 233 9.53 2.02 -4.55
C VAL A 233 10.36 0.80 -4.91
N TYR A 234 11.52 1.02 -5.48
CA TYR A 234 12.49 -0.03 -5.85
C TYR A 234 13.59 -0.15 -4.79
N GLY A 235 14.22 0.96 -4.47
CA GLY A 235 15.33 1.02 -3.51
C GLY A 235 14.89 0.84 -2.05
N THR A 236 15.87 0.63 -1.17
CA THR A 236 15.65 0.56 0.28
C THR A 236 15.61 1.95 0.89
N GLN A 237 14.86 2.14 1.98
CA GLN A 237 14.71 3.41 2.70
C GLN A 237 14.26 4.57 1.78
N SER A 238 13.43 4.26 0.81
CA SER A 238 13.03 5.19 -0.24
C SER A 238 11.55 5.53 -0.15
N THR A 239 11.19 6.72 -0.64
CA THR A 239 9.83 7.25 -0.55
C THR A 239 9.31 7.62 -1.93
N SER A 240 8.12 7.14 -2.29
CA SER A 240 7.39 7.47 -3.51
C SER A 240 5.97 7.89 -3.15
N ILE A 241 5.61 9.16 -3.36
CA ILE A 241 4.29 9.70 -3.02
C ILE A 241 3.67 10.37 -4.24
N GLY A 242 2.48 9.92 -4.59
CA GLY A 242 1.70 10.43 -5.73
C GLY A 242 1.38 9.34 -6.75
N ALA A 243 0.44 9.62 -7.64
CA ALA A 243 0.07 8.67 -8.68
C ALA A 243 1.25 8.45 -9.64
N ASP A 244 1.51 7.18 -9.95
CA ASP A 244 2.55 6.75 -10.89
C ASP A 244 3.99 7.26 -10.57
N SER A 245 4.23 7.74 -9.33
CA SER A 245 5.56 8.17 -8.90
C SER A 245 6.52 6.97 -8.74
N ARG A 246 7.82 7.20 -8.94
CA ARG A 246 8.85 6.15 -8.92
C ARG A 246 10.06 6.57 -8.08
N SER A 247 10.37 5.84 -7.02
CA SER A 247 11.61 5.99 -6.26
C SER A 247 12.52 4.78 -6.53
N ILE A 248 13.56 4.98 -7.32
CA ILE A 248 14.38 3.90 -7.89
C ILE A 248 15.66 3.70 -7.09
N GLY A 249 16.38 4.76 -6.80
CA GLY A 249 17.62 4.69 -6.01
C GLY A 249 17.38 4.35 -4.55
N HIS A 250 18.41 3.90 -3.84
CA HIS A 250 18.37 3.75 -2.39
C HIS A 250 18.30 5.12 -1.70
N SER A 251 17.58 5.21 -0.59
CA SER A 251 17.41 6.44 0.20
C SER A 251 16.92 7.63 -0.64
N SER A 252 16.16 7.37 -1.69
CA SER A 252 15.69 8.36 -2.65
C SER A 252 14.25 8.78 -2.39
N ILE A 253 13.87 9.98 -2.85
CA ILE A 253 12.57 10.57 -2.61
C ILE A 253 11.96 11.02 -3.95
N ALA A 254 10.77 10.51 -4.29
CA ALA A 254 9.97 10.94 -5.41
C ALA A 254 8.59 11.39 -4.91
N ILE A 255 8.23 12.65 -5.09
CA ILE A 255 6.93 13.20 -4.70
C ILE A 255 6.31 13.95 -5.88
N GLY A 256 5.20 13.47 -6.39
CA GLY A 256 4.52 14.07 -7.53
C GLY A 256 3.77 13.03 -8.35
N GLY A 257 3.44 13.38 -9.58
CA GLY A 257 2.72 12.50 -10.49
C GLY A 257 3.29 12.55 -11.89
N ASP A 258 2.55 12.05 -12.85
CA ASP A 258 3.00 11.88 -14.24
C ASP A 258 2.26 12.78 -15.24
N ASP A 259 1.25 13.55 -14.80
CA ASP A 259 0.48 14.39 -15.70
C ASP A 259 0.27 15.82 -15.18
N ILE A 260 0.15 16.76 -16.13
CA ILE A 260 -0.17 18.16 -15.90
C ILE A 260 -1.32 18.63 -16.79
N ASP A 261 -2.17 17.73 -17.25
CA ASP A 261 -3.19 17.97 -18.28
C ASP A 261 -3.94 19.29 -18.12
N LYS A 262 -4.38 19.64 -16.91
CA LYS A 262 -5.08 20.90 -16.64
C LYS A 262 -4.18 22.13 -16.62
N ALA A 263 -2.93 21.97 -16.22
CA ALA A 263 -1.97 23.08 -16.18
C ALA A 263 -1.21 23.26 -17.50
N LYS A 264 -1.15 22.23 -18.34
CA LYS A 264 -0.36 22.22 -19.58
C LYS A 264 -0.69 23.37 -20.53
N PRO A 265 -1.96 23.73 -20.82
CA PRO A 265 -2.26 24.83 -21.71
C PRO A 265 -1.70 26.16 -21.20
N VAL A 266 -1.83 26.43 -19.90
CA VAL A 266 -1.32 27.68 -19.28
C VAL A 266 0.21 27.73 -19.29
N LEU A 267 0.83 26.60 -18.91
CA LEU A 267 2.29 26.48 -18.91
C LEU A 267 2.87 26.59 -20.32
N THR A 268 2.22 26.01 -21.34
CA THR A 268 2.65 26.08 -22.74
C THR A 268 2.52 27.49 -23.28
N ALA A 269 1.52 28.24 -22.86
CA ALA A 269 1.40 29.66 -23.24
C ALA A 269 2.54 30.53 -22.69
N ALA A 270 2.99 30.23 -21.46
CA ALA A 270 4.10 30.94 -20.84
C ALA A 270 5.48 30.39 -21.25
N ILE A 271 5.57 29.09 -21.49
CA ILE A 271 6.78 28.34 -21.82
C ILE A 271 6.46 27.40 -22.98
N PRO A 272 6.66 27.80 -24.24
CA PRO A 272 6.27 27.02 -25.42
C PRO A 272 6.86 25.59 -25.46
N ASP A 273 8.05 25.39 -24.91
CA ASP A 273 8.73 24.09 -24.84
C ASP A 273 7.96 23.04 -24.03
N MET A 274 7.05 23.48 -23.17
CA MET A 274 6.14 22.59 -22.44
C MET A 274 5.15 21.85 -23.36
N ALA A 275 4.98 22.28 -24.62
CA ALA A 275 4.16 21.55 -25.59
C ALA A 275 4.64 20.11 -25.79
N THR A 276 5.95 19.88 -25.75
CA THR A 276 6.58 18.56 -25.87
C THR A 276 6.81 17.86 -24.53
N ALA A 277 6.50 18.52 -23.41
CA ALA A 277 6.55 17.87 -22.10
C ALA A 277 5.51 16.73 -22.02
N GLY A 278 5.86 15.67 -21.37
CA GLY A 278 4.99 14.47 -21.29
C GLY A 278 5.45 13.31 -22.21
N VAL A 279 6.59 13.46 -22.87
CA VAL A 279 7.20 12.34 -23.59
C VAL A 279 7.74 11.33 -22.58
N GLN A 280 7.27 10.11 -22.69
CA GLN A 280 7.69 9.01 -21.81
C GLN A 280 9.21 8.80 -21.86
N LYS A 281 9.81 8.64 -20.69
CA LYS A 281 11.20 8.23 -20.53
C LYS A 281 11.28 6.77 -20.16
N ASN A 282 12.13 6.03 -20.82
CA ASN A 282 12.44 4.65 -20.48
C ASN A 282 13.66 4.63 -19.57
N PHE A 283 13.47 4.17 -18.34
CA PHE A 283 14.51 4.10 -17.31
C PHE A 283 15.26 2.75 -17.29
N ASN A 284 15.02 1.87 -18.26
CA ASN A 284 15.60 0.53 -18.27
C ASN A 284 17.13 0.56 -18.24
N ARG A 285 17.74 1.52 -18.93
CA ARG A 285 19.18 1.69 -18.93
C ARG A 285 19.71 2.07 -17.55
N GLU A 286 19.05 2.99 -16.90
CA GLU A 286 19.40 3.48 -15.57
C GLU A 286 19.22 2.38 -14.52
N LEU A 287 18.14 1.60 -14.62
CA LEU A 287 17.89 0.45 -13.76
C LEU A 287 18.95 -0.64 -13.97
N ALA A 288 19.35 -0.92 -15.19
CA ALA A 288 20.39 -1.90 -15.47
C ALA A 288 21.78 -1.49 -14.93
N VAL A 289 22.05 -0.19 -14.86
CA VAL A 289 23.29 0.35 -14.27
C VAL A 289 23.25 0.29 -12.74
N LEU A 290 22.14 0.67 -12.13
CA LEU A 290 21.98 0.69 -10.67
C LEU A 290 21.81 -0.71 -10.08
N TYR A 291 21.18 -1.61 -10.83
CA TYR A 291 20.81 -2.95 -10.37
C TYR A 291 21.15 -4.00 -11.45
N PRO A 292 22.42 -4.27 -11.69
CA PRO A 292 22.84 -5.23 -12.70
C PRO A 292 22.32 -6.64 -12.36
N GLY A 293 21.85 -7.36 -13.38
CA GLY A 293 21.33 -8.73 -13.22
C GLY A 293 19.87 -8.82 -12.74
N THR A 294 19.14 -7.70 -12.62
CA THR A 294 17.71 -7.70 -12.30
C THR A 294 16.85 -7.64 -13.57
N THR A 295 15.66 -8.26 -13.53
CA THR A 295 14.66 -8.20 -14.62
C THR A 295 13.76 -6.96 -14.54
N LEU A 296 14.01 -6.06 -13.59
CA LEU A 296 13.20 -4.87 -13.33
C LEU A 296 13.10 -3.90 -14.53
N GLY A 297 14.05 -3.99 -15.45
CA GLY A 297 14.21 -3.00 -16.51
C GLY A 297 13.16 -3.02 -17.60
N SER A 298 12.49 -4.12 -17.88
CA SER A 298 11.69 -4.24 -19.11
C SER A 298 10.19 -3.98 -18.94
N ALA A 299 9.63 -4.22 -17.78
CA ALA A 299 8.18 -4.20 -17.59
C ALA A 299 7.65 -3.09 -16.66
N ALA A 300 8.50 -2.51 -15.83
CA ALA A 300 8.05 -1.76 -14.67
C ALA A 300 7.75 -0.27 -14.94
N ILE A 301 8.20 0.30 -16.05
CA ILE A 301 8.19 1.75 -16.27
C ILE A 301 7.50 2.16 -17.59
N ASN A 302 7.01 1.22 -18.36
CA ASN A 302 6.26 1.48 -19.58
C ASN A 302 4.77 1.73 -19.27
N ASP A 303 4.46 2.82 -18.60
CA ASP A 303 3.10 3.31 -18.53
C ASP A 303 2.87 4.33 -19.64
N SER A 304 1.74 4.25 -20.29
CA SER A 304 1.19 5.05 -21.38
C SER A 304 2.06 6.12 -22.09
N LYS A 305 1.83 6.30 -23.34
CA LYS A 305 2.66 7.04 -24.32
C LYS A 305 2.80 8.55 -24.13
N ASN A 306 2.17 9.19 -23.13
CA ASN A 306 2.08 10.66 -23.06
C ASN A 306 2.52 11.27 -21.73
N TYR A 307 2.98 10.46 -20.77
CA TYR A 307 3.29 10.95 -19.43
C TYR A 307 4.73 10.61 -19.03
N VAL A 308 5.33 11.49 -18.23
CA VAL A 308 6.66 11.29 -17.65
C VAL A 308 6.50 11.16 -16.15
N ASN A 309 6.77 9.99 -15.62
CA ASN A 309 6.68 9.76 -14.18
C ASN A 309 7.62 10.69 -13.41
N THR A 310 7.16 11.25 -12.30
CA THR A 310 8.07 11.81 -11.31
C THR A 310 8.93 10.69 -10.77
N ALA A 311 10.24 10.79 -10.95
CA ALA A 311 11.16 9.71 -10.65
C ALA A 311 12.47 10.18 -10.01
N SER A 312 12.83 9.55 -8.89
CA SER A 312 14.12 9.69 -8.24
C SER A 312 14.95 8.44 -8.51
N ILE A 313 15.93 8.55 -9.41
CA ILE A 313 16.67 7.43 -9.99
C ILE A 313 18.02 7.21 -9.27
N GLY A 314 18.75 8.27 -9.01
CA GLY A 314 20.03 8.19 -8.30
C GLY A 314 19.84 7.80 -6.82
N ASN A 315 20.89 7.21 -6.23
CA ASN A 315 20.89 6.98 -4.78
C ASN A 315 20.89 8.32 -4.02
N ALA A 316 20.17 8.42 -2.92
CA ALA A 316 20.02 9.62 -2.13
C ALA A 316 19.54 10.84 -2.95
N SER A 317 18.88 10.62 -4.08
CA SER A 317 18.38 11.69 -4.93
C SER A 317 16.95 12.11 -4.55
N MET A 318 16.54 13.28 -5.00
CA MET A 318 15.22 13.84 -4.70
C MET A 318 14.57 14.40 -5.97
N ALA A 319 13.32 13.98 -6.24
CA ALA A 319 12.48 14.49 -7.31
C ALA A 319 11.13 14.92 -6.74
N ILE A 320 10.84 16.24 -6.75
CA ILE A 320 9.60 16.78 -6.18
C ILE A 320 8.91 17.65 -7.23
N GLY A 321 7.67 17.31 -7.54
CA GLY A 321 6.82 18.03 -8.50
C GLY A 321 6.32 17.12 -9.60
N MET A 322 5.65 17.67 -10.60
CA MET A 322 5.05 16.86 -11.66
C MET A 322 6.04 16.61 -12.79
N MET A 323 6.13 15.35 -13.25
CA MET A 323 7.02 14.92 -14.33
C MET A 323 8.51 15.22 -14.05
N THR A 324 8.90 15.37 -12.81
CA THR A 324 10.25 15.76 -12.38
C THR A 324 11.15 14.54 -12.22
N GLN A 325 12.41 14.61 -12.66
CA GLN A 325 13.32 13.49 -12.67
C GLN A 325 14.71 13.84 -12.12
N SER A 326 15.23 13.01 -11.21
CA SER A 326 16.55 13.17 -10.59
C SER A 326 17.37 11.91 -10.79
N TYR A 327 18.38 11.97 -11.68
CA TYR A 327 19.21 10.83 -12.07
C TYR A 327 20.52 10.73 -11.29
N GLY A 328 21.14 11.84 -10.97
CA GLY A 328 22.42 11.87 -10.30
C GLY A 328 22.33 11.42 -8.85
N THR A 329 23.34 10.69 -8.38
CA THR A 329 23.46 10.40 -6.95
C THR A 329 23.51 11.69 -6.14
N GLY A 330 22.69 11.81 -5.10
CA GLY A 330 22.60 13.01 -4.27
C GLY A 330 22.05 14.25 -5.01
N SER A 331 21.47 14.10 -6.20
CA SER A 331 20.92 15.24 -6.95
C SER A 331 19.51 15.62 -6.48
N THR A 332 19.13 16.88 -6.71
CA THR A 332 17.84 17.42 -6.30
C THR A 332 17.15 18.10 -7.49
N ALA A 333 15.95 17.63 -7.84
CA ALA A 333 15.09 18.20 -8.87
C ALA A 333 13.76 18.62 -8.25
N ILE A 334 13.38 19.89 -8.36
CA ILE A 334 12.14 20.43 -7.82
C ILE A 334 11.44 21.31 -8.85
N GLY A 335 10.18 21.01 -9.15
CA GLY A 335 9.36 21.81 -10.06
C GLY A 335 8.53 20.98 -11.03
N VAL A 336 8.26 21.50 -12.21
CA VAL A 336 7.51 20.81 -13.27
C VAL A 336 8.44 20.46 -14.41
N ASN A 337 8.49 19.19 -14.77
CA ASN A 337 9.38 18.67 -15.80
C ASN A 337 10.86 19.08 -15.62
N THR A 338 11.29 19.19 -14.37
CA THR A 338 12.68 19.47 -13.99
C THR A 338 13.53 18.22 -14.14
N LEU A 339 14.79 18.35 -14.53
CA LEU A 339 15.70 17.23 -14.74
C LEU A 339 17.09 17.53 -14.17
N THR A 340 17.61 16.62 -13.34
CA THR A 340 19.00 16.64 -12.87
C THR A 340 19.71 15.34 -13.22
N LYS A 341 20.90 15.46 -13.85
CA LYS A 341 21.71 14.28 -14.23
C LYS A 341 23.06 14.22 -13.53
N GLY A 342 23.66 15.33 -13.24
CA GLY A 342 24.95 15.40 -12.57
C GLY A 342 24.90 14.89 -11.12
N ILE A 343 26.00 14.35 -10.63
CA ILE A 343 26.14 13.97 -9.22
C ILE A 343 26.08 15.22 -8.35
N ALA A 344 25.28 15.19 -7.27
CA ALA A 344 25.08 16.31 -6.36
C ALA A 344 24.63 17.60 -7.08
N SER A 345 23.96 17.49 -8.21
CA SER A 345 23.44 18.63 -8.97
C SER A 345 22.04 19.05 -8.45
N THR A 346 21.69 20.31 -8.69
CA THR A 346 20.42 20.88 -8.25
C THR A 346 19.71 21.56 -9.42
N GLY A 347 18.45 21.21 -9.66
CA GLY A 347 17.57 21.86 -10.62
C GLY A 347 16.28 22.29 -9.93
N ILE A 348 15.94 23.57 -9.99
CA ILE A 348 14.71 24.10 -9.38
C ILE A 348 14.00 25.03 -10.36
N GLY A 349 12.78 24.73 -10.72
CA GLY A 349 11.96 25.55 -11.62
C GLY A 349 11.18 24.71 -12.63
N VAL A 350 10.49 25.40 -13.55
CA VAL A 350 9.80 24.72 -14.65
C VAL A 350 10.80 24.45 -15.75
N MET A 351 10.96 23.18 -16.14
CA MET A 351 11.93 22.74 -17.16
C MET A 351 13.40 23.10 -16.85
N ALA A 352 13.76 23.31 -15.59
CA ALA A 352 15.16 23.49 -15.23
C ALA A 352 15.97 22.19 -15.52
N ARG A 353 17.18 22.32 -16.06
CA ARG A 353 18.04 21.21 -16.48
C ARG A 353 19.43 21.35 -15.88
N SER A 354 19.87 20.39 -15.08
CA SER A 354 21.20 20.38 -14.48
C SER A 354 21.93 19.12 -14.89
N TRP A 355 22.83 19.22 -15.87
CA TRP A 355 23.54 18.10 -16.48
C TRP A 355 24.90 17.84 -15.84
N GLY A 356 25.62 18.90 -15.47
CA GLY A 356 26.96 18.80 -14.89
C GLY A 356 26.95 18.40 -13.43
N ASP A 357 28.03 17.79 -12.97
CA ASP A 357 28.23 17.44 -11.55
C ASP A 357 28.35 18.70 -10.68
N LYS A 358 27.72 18.69 -9.52
CA LYS A 358 27.75 19.79 -8.55
C LYS A 358 27.29 21.12 -9.15
N SER A 359 26.39 21.08 -10.15
CA SER A 359 25.87 22.25 -10.84
C SER A 359 24.52 22.68 -10.28
N LEU A 360 24.17 23.96 -10.50
CA LEU A 360 22.92 24.56 -10.05
C LEU A 360 22.18 25.23 -11.22
N ALA A 361 20.99 24.75 -11.54
CA ALA A 361 20.04 25.39 -12.46
C ALA A 361 18.82 25.88 -11.66
N LEU A 362 18.68 27.18 -11.51
CA LEU A 362 17.60 27.81 -10.73
C LEU A 362 16.81 28.81 -11.60
N GLY A 363 15.56 28.49 -11.85
CA GLY A 363 14.65 29.29 -12.64
C GLY A 363 13.95 28.48 -13.74
N SER A 364 13.06 29.17 -14.48
CA SER A 364 12.38 28.55 -15.62
C SER A 364 13.37 28.36 -16.77
N ARG A 365 13.47 27.16 -17.31
CA ARG A 365 14.38 26.79 -18.41
C ARG A 365 15.87 27.10 -18.15
N ALA A 366 16.27 27.26 -16.90
CA ALA A 366 17.69 27.40 -16.58
C ALA A 366 18.41 26.08 -16.88
N GLU A 367 19.58 26.15 -17.56
CA GLU A 367 20.33 24.95 -17.97
C GLU A 367 21.82 25.03 -17.62
N THR A 368 22.34 23.97 -17.02
CA THR A 368 23.80 23.84 -16.78
C THR A 368 24.33 22.56 -17.41
N TYR A 369 25.34 22.67 -18.25
CA TYR A 369 26.02 21.53 -18.87
C TYR A 369 27.38 21.23 -18.24
N GLY A 370 28.09 22.26 -17.84
CA GLY A 370 29.43 22.12 -17.24
C GLY A 370 29.38 21.71 -15.77
N ASN A 371 30.40 21.01 -15.30
CA ASN A 371 30.57 20.68 -13.89
C ASN A 371 30.80 21.95 -13.05
N LYS A 372 30.21 22.02 -11.86
CA LYS A 372 30.30 23.17 -10.95
C LYS A 372 29.76 24.48 -11.55
N SER A 373 28.91 24.40 -12.54
CA SER A 373 28.31 25.54 -13.21
C SER A 373 27.04 26.01 -12.50
N THR A 374 26.74 27.33 -12.61
CA THR A 374 25.56 27.90 -12.00
C THR A 374 24.79 28.75 -13.04
N ALA A 375 23.52 28.41 -13.26
CA ALA A 375 22.58 29.21 -14.06
C ALA A 375 21.41 29.63 -13.17
N VAL A 376 21.19 30.94 -13.06
CA VAL A 376 20.08 31.51 -12.29
C VAL A 376 19.30 32.49 -13.13
N GLY A 377 18.01 32.35 -13.24
CA GLY A 377 17.09 33.18 -14.03
C GLY A 377 16.32 32.40 -15.08
N ASP A 378 15.55 33.11 -15.92
CA ASP A 378 14.79 32.45 -17.00
C ASP A 378 15.68 32.19 -18.21
N ALA A 379 15.58 31.00 -18.78
CA ALA A 379 16.27 30.53 -19.99
C ALA A 379 17.80 30.72 -20.00
N ASN A 380 18.44 30.83 -18.85
CA ASN A 380 19.89 30.89 -18.75
C ASN A 380 20.54 29.53 -19.03
N THR A 381 21.47 29.50 -19.98
CA THR A 381 22.26 28.30 -20.35
C THR A 381 23.73 28.51 -20.07
N VAL A 382 24.34 27.60 -19.33
CA VAL A 382 25.75 27.72 -18.90
C VAL A 382 26.52 26.43 -19.16
N GLY A 383 27.74 26.58 -19.63
CA GLY A 383 28.67 25.47 -19.87
C GLY A 383 28.39 24.67 -21.14
N PHE A 384 27.66 25.24 -22.10
CA PHE A 384 27.46 24.69 -23.44
C PHE A 384 28.24 25.49 -24.46
N ASP A 385 29.06 24.84 -25.26
CA ASP A 385 29.74 25.51 -26.38
C ASP A 385 28.83 25.48 -27.61
N MET A 386 28.35 26.66 -28.01
CA MET A 386 27.46 26.80 -29.16
C MET A 386 28.18 26.66 -30.50
N THR A 387 29.52 26.65 -30.48
CA THR A 387 30.34 26.60 -31.72
C THR A 387 30.52 25.18 -32.22
N ASP A 388 30.76 24.25 -31.31
CA ASP A 388 30.98 22.84 -31.63
C ASP A 388 29.98 21.88 -30.97
N GLY A 389 29.02 22.38 -30.20
CA GLY A 389 28.03 21.60 -29.52
C GLY A 389 28.59 20.75 -28.34
N THR A 390 29.78 21.06 -27.88
CA THR A 390 30.41 20.35 -26.77
C THR A 390 30.03 20.94 -25.42
N THR A 391 30.11 20.12 -24.36
CA THR A 391 29.95 20.59 -22.99
C THR A 391 31.28 21.08 -22.44
N SER A 392 31.32 22.29 -21.93
CA SER A 392 32.50 22.82 -21.25
C SER A 392 32.67 22.11 -19.90
N GLY A 393 33.86 21.53 -19.66
CA GLY A 393 34.20 20.96 -18.35
C GLY A 393 34.53 22.01 -17.28
N ALA A 394 34.55 23.31 -17.65
CA ALA A 394 34.93 24.39 -16.75
C ALA A 394 33.75 24.89 -15.92
N ALA A 395 34.03 25.30 -14.70
CA ALA A 395 33.05 26.01 -13.87
C ALA A 395 32.71 27.37 -14.50
N SER A 396 31.41 27.64 -14.69
CA SER A 396 30.92 28.87 -15.26
C SER A 396 29.63 29.32 -14.55
N SER A 397 29.34 30.60 -14.57
CA SER A 397 28.16 31.14 -13.89
C SER A 397 27.48 32.20 -14.77
N ALA A 398 26.15 32.15 -14.82
CA ALA A 398 25.32 33.20 -15.36
C ALA A 398 24.15 33.49 -14.40
N VAL A 399 23.93 34.75 -14.11
CA VAL A 399 22.84 35.21 -13.27
C VAL A 399 22.16 36.36 -14.03
N GLY A 400 20.86 36.24 -14.23
CA GLY A 400 20.09 37.25 -14.95
C GLY A 400 18.82 36.68 -15.58
N THR A 401 18.14 37.52 -16.34
CA THR A 401 16.95 37.19 -17.13
C THR A 401 17.24 37.35 -18.60
#